data_9f77f297dc73361e1fb6a1c157f1e765
#
_entry.id   9f77f297dc73361e1fb6a1c157f1e765
#
_cell.length_a   1.000
_cell.length_b   1.000
_cell.length_c   1.000
_cell.angle_alpha   90.00
_cell.angle_beta   90.00
_cell.angle_gamma   90.00
#
_symmetry.space_group_name_H-M   'P 1'
#
loop_
_entity.id
_entity.type
_entity.pdbx_description
1 polymer ?
#
loop_
_entity_poly.entity_id
_entity_poly.type
_entity_poly.pdbx_seq_one_letter_code
_entity_poly.pdbx_strand_id
1 'polypeptide(L)'
;MTSITPNLTIQTAQSINEISEQIWDNLSAGRPFQSHRWYRFGERIMNDCRPTYLLAYHKDELVGRAALWRISSEPLPLAPGIGRTITESTLRRRPLLLCRSPLSNASGLILPNGPLHDETLNLLSEAALNINRQSHYLALVFDFLDQEESSNWQGEFTPVQLSDPGTIMQNRWDSLEAYLEDGDKKDRQHYKRTLREAEKLGITIEKHSKVTDVNAALKLIHNVERHYKNSPNPWMKNLLENLEMAQGTWLEARQNGILVGCGALFEDNQTQLTTALGLADHIPYVYLMLTYASLEDAFQKHVAAMRWGSGAYDVKKSLGFKLEENNYIVVSSTSLIIRTLIRSLR
;
A
#
# COMPACT_ATOMS: atom_id res chain seq x y z
N MET A 1 -43.97 2.28 -11.57
CA MET A 1 -43.06 2.44 -10.41
C MET A 1 -42.21 3.66 -10.68
N THR A 2 -42.48 4.77 -10.01
CA THR A 2 -41.66 5.99 -10.07
C THR A 2 -40.34 5.69 -9.37
N SER A 3 -39.25 5.58 -10.15
CA SER A 3 -37.89 5.51 -9.59
C SER A 3 -37.62 6.84 -8.89
N ILE A 4 -37.68 6.82 -7.56
CA ILE A 4 -37.17 7.94 -6.75
C ILE A 4 -35.66 7.85 -6.92
N THR A 5 -35.09 8.72 -7.75
CA THR A 5 -33.64 8.87 -7.86
C THR A 5 -33.13 9.27 -6.47
N PRO A 6 -32.27 8.49 -5.82
CA PRO A 6 -31.72 8.87 -4.53
C PRO A 6 -31.04 10.24 -4.68
N ASN A 7 -31.25 11.10 -3.71
CA ASN A 7 -30.69 12.46 -3.71
C ASN A 7 -29.21 12.35 -3.25
N LEU A 8 -28.33 11.83 -4.13
CA LEU A 8 -26.90 11.78 -3.91
C LEU A 8 -26.26 13.11 -4.35
N THR A 9 -25.38 13.64 -3.53
CA THR A 9 -24.59 14.83 -3.81
C THR A 9 -23.11 14.57 -3.63
N ILE A 10 -22.26 15.32 -4.35
CA ILE A 10 -20.80 15.26 -4.18
C ILE A 10 -20.30 16.53 -3.52
N GLN A 11 -19.44 16.35 -2.53
CA GLN A 11 -18.57 17.40 -2.01
C GLN A 11 -17.12 17.05 -2.32
N THR A 12 -16.27 18.07 -2.43
CA THR A 12 -14.85 17.89 -2.73
C THR A 12 -14.03 18.58 -1.65
N ALA A 13 -13.01 17.87 -1.12
CA ALA A 13 -12.02 18.44 -0.22
C ALA A 13 -10.61 18.24 -0.80
N GLN A 14 -9.69 19.16 -0.47
CA GLN A 14 -8.30 19.13 -0.96
C GLN A 14 -7.30 18.68 0.12
N SER A 15 -7.77 18.54 1.36
CA SER A 15 -7.02 17.99 2.48
C SER A 15 -7.93 17.16 3.36
N ILE A 16 -7.38 16.09 3.94
CA ILE A 16 -8.08 15.27 4.94
C ILE A 16 -8.49 16.09 6.15
N ASN A 17 -7.74 17.16 6.48
CA ASN A 17 -8.05 18.06 7.60
C ASN A 17 -9.33 18.90 7.39
N GLU A 18 -9.87 18.96 6.19
CA GLU A 18 -11.18 19.59 5.90
C GLU A 18 -12.36 18.68 6.24
N ILE A 19 -12.09 17.41 6.54
CA ILE A 19 -13.09 16.37 6.77
C ILE A 19 -13.06 15.96 8.23
N SER A 20 -14.22 15.82 8.86
CA SER A 20 -14.31 15.31 10.24
C SER A 20 -13.73 13.91 10.34
N GLU A 21 -12.79 13.71 11.29
CA GLU A 21 -12.20 12.40 11.60
C GLU A 21 -13.28 11.34 11.90
N GLN A 22 -14.26 11.70 12.72
CA GLN A 22 -15.36 10.79 13.08
C GLN A 22 -16.19 10.37 11.86
N ILE A 23 -16.53 11.31 10.96
CA ILE A 23 -17.32 11.01 9.75
C ILE A 23 -16.51 10.11 8.82
N TRP A 24 -15.22 10.41 8.64
CA TRP A 24 -14.32 9.63 7.80
C TRP A 24 -14.13 8.21 8.32
N ASP A 25 -13.84 8.06 9.62
CA ASP A 25 -13.57 6.77 10.23
C ASP A 25 -14.83 5.91 10.35
N ASN A 26 -16.00 6.50 10.54
CA ASN A 26 -17.28 5.79 10.47
C ASN A 26 -17.52 5.14 9.10
N LEU A 27 -17.24 5.87 7.99
CA LEU A 27 -17.35 5.31 6.64
C LEU A 27 -16.29 4.23 6.40
N SER A 28 -15.11 4.38 6.98
CA SER A 28 -14.02 3.40 6.87
C SER A 28 -14.37 2.05 7.49
N ALA A 29 -15.25 2.01 8.48
CA ALA A 29 -15.78 0.80 9.12
C ALA A 29 -14.70 -0.25 9.46
N GLY A 30 -13.56 0.19 9.98
CA GLY A 30 -12.44 -0.69 10.35
C GLY A 30 -11.63 -1.26 9.17
N ARG A 31 -11.86 -0.81 7.94
CA ARG A 31 -11.03 -1.23 6.80
C ARG A 31 -9.57 -0.81 6.99
N PRO A 32 -8.60 -1.71 6.72
CA PRO A 32 -7.18 -1.44 6.92
C PRO A 32 -6.68 -0.29 6.05
N PHE A 33 -5.87 0.59 6.64
CA PHE A 33 -5.23 1.73 5.96
C PHE A 33 -6.24 2.71 5.34
N GLN A 34 -7.40 2.83 6.01
CA GLN A 34 -8.48 3.74 5.62
C GLN A 34 -8.81 4.79 6.69
N SER A 35 -8.11 4.80 7.84
CA SER A 35 -8.36 5.76 8.91
C SER A 35 -7.97 7.18 8.50
N HIS A 36 -8.62 8.17 9.10
CA HIS A 36 -8.28 9.58 8.94
C HIS A 36 -6.81 9.85 9.30
N ARG A 37 -6.32 9.23 10.38
CA ARG A 37 -4.90 9.28 10.79
C ARG A 37 -3.97 8.82 9.67
N TRP A 38 -4.29 7.70 9.00
CA TRP A 38 -3.49 7.15 7.91
C TRP A 38 -3.43 8.09 6.70
N TYR A 39 -4.55 8.70 6.33
CA TYR A 39 -4.58 9.66 5.22
C TYR A 39 -3.83 10.95 5.55
N ARG A 40 -3.90 11.44 6.79
CA ARG A 40 -3.11 12.58 7.25
C ARG A 40 -1.60 12.29 7.19
N PHE A 41 -1.18 11.07 7.56
CA PHE A 41 0.17 10.60 7.36
C PHE A 41 0.54 10.57 5.87
N GLY A 42 -0.33 10.00 5.01
CA GLY A 42 -0.13 9.96 3.56
C GLY A 42 0.09 11.34 2.95
N GLU A 43 -0.72 12.35 3.30
CA GLU A 43 -0.54 13.74 2.84
C GLU A 43 0.83 14.31 3.26
N ARG A 44 1.27 13.98 4.45
CA ARG A 44 2.58 14.43 4.95
C ARG A 44 3.74 13.81 4.18
N ILE A 45 3.64 12.53 3.86
CA ILE A 45 4.71 11.79 3.17
C ILE A 45 4.74 12.12 1.67
N MET A 46 3.56 12.10 1.03
CA MET A 46 3.37 12.33 -0.40
C MET A 46 3.11 13.82 -0.67
N ASN A 47 3.91 14.71 -0.08
CA ASN A 47 3.68 16.17 -0.07
C ASN A 47 3.79 16.84 -1.45
N ASP A 48 4.36 16.17 -2.44
CA ASP A 48 4.38 16.55 -3.85
C ASP A 48 3.12 16.08 -4.61
N CYS A 49 2.31 15.21 -4.00
CA CYS A 49 1.06 14.71 -4.54
C CYS A 49 -0.11 15.49 -3.93
N ARG A 50 -0.88 16.14 -4.78
CA ARG A 50 -2.08 16.88 -4.32
C ARG A 50 -3.25 15.92 -4.26
N PRO A 51 -3.80 15.64 -3.05
CA PRO A 51 -5.00 14.83 -2.94
C PRO A 51 -6.24 15.60 -3.38
N THR A 52 -7.25 14.86 -3.78
CA THR A 52 -8.62 15.34 -3.96
C THR A 52 -9.55 14.25 -3.45
N TYR A 53 -10.32 14.57 -2.44
CA TYR A 53 -11.30 13.67 -1.86
C TYR A 53 -12.67 13.97 -2.44
N LEU A 54 -13.26 13.02 -3.14
CA LEU A 54 -14.66 13.06 -3.56
C LEU A 54 -15.50 12.35 -2.50
N LEU A 55 -16.49 13.05 -1.98
CA LEU A 55 -17.33 12.61 -0.86
C LEU A 55 -18.78 12.56 -1.35
N ALA A 56 -19.36 11.36 -1.41
CA ALA A 56 -20.75 11.14 -1.81
C ALA A 56 -21.65 11.13 -0.58
N TYR A 57 -22.61 12.02 -0.56
CA TYR A 57 -23.60 12.16 0.53
C TYR A 57 -24.98 11.75 0.08
N HIS A 58 -25.70 11.06 0.96
CA HIS A 58 -27.12 10.79 0.85
C HIS A 58 -27.82 11.36 2.10
N LYS A 59 -28.69 12.37 1.94
CA LYS A 59 -29.39 13.03 3.06
C LYS A 59 -28.46 13.42 4.20
N ASP A 60 -27.39 14.13 3.87
CA ASP A 60 -26.35 14.63 4.79
C ASP A 60 -25.45 13.54 5.45
N GLU A 61 -25.66 12.27 5.14
CA GLU A 61 -24.79 11.18 5.57
C GLU A 61 -23.76 10.86 4.49
N LEU A 62 -22.48 10.78 4.89
CA LEU A 62 -21.39 10.35 3.99
C LEU A 62 -21.53 8.83 3.74
N VAL A 63 -21.89 8.46 2.50
CA VAL A 63 -22.15 7.06 2.13
C VAL A 63 -21.06 6.45 1.25
N GLY A 64 -20.20 7.27 0.62
CA GLY A 64 -19.10 6.78 -0.20
C GLY A 64 -18.03 7.83 -0.44
N ARG A 65 -16.85 7.42 -0.86
CA ARG A 65 -15.74 8.31 -1.16
C ARG A 65 -14.79 7.75 -2.20
N ALA A 66 -14.06 8.64 -2.90
CA ALA A 66 -12.88 8.31 -3.69
C ALA A 66 -11.73 9.25 -3.31
N ALA A 67 -10.62 8.66 -2.85
CA ALA A 67 -9.41 9.41 -2.50
C ALA A 67 -8.46 9.42 -3.69
N LEU A 68 -8.40 10.52 -4.40
CA LEU A 68 -7.64 10.70 -5.63
C LEU A 68 -6.31 11.40 -5.34
N TRP A 69 -5.22 10.91 -5.93
CA TRP A 69 -3.87 11.47 -5.79
C TRP A 69 -3.31 11.82 -7.15
N ARG A 70 -2.84 13.05 -7.31
CA ARG A 70 -2.07 13.46 -8.49
C ARG A 70 -0.63 12.95 -8.35
N ILE A 71 -0.28 11.91 -9.11
CA ILE A 71 1.02 11.24 -9.04
C ILE A 71 1.87 11.57 -10.27
N SER A 72 2.95 12.31 -10.07
CA SER A 72 3.95 12.65 -11.10
C SER A 72 5.23 11.81 -11.02
N SER A 73 5.38 11.05 -9.95
CA SER A 73 6.52 10.15 -9.69
C SER A 73 5.99 8.90 -9.01
N GLU A 74 6.19 7.75 -9.61
CA GLU A 74 5.74 6.43 -9.12
C GLU A 74 6.92 5.46 -9.17
N PRO A 75 7.12 4.60 -8.16
CA PRO A 75 8.08 3.50 -8.26
C PRO A 75 7.69 2.57 -9.41
N LEU A 76 8.44 2.62 -10.51
CA LEU A 76 8.14 1.83 -11.69
C LEU A 76 8.92 0.53 -11.66
N PRO A 77 8.30 -0.63 -11.95
CA PRO A 77 8.96 -1.91 -12.08
C PRO A 77 9.67 -2.01 -13.45
N LEU A 78 10.46 -1.00 -13.79
CA LEU A 78 11.19 -0.90 -15.05
C LEU A 78 12.69 -0.85 -14.78
N ALA A 79 13.44 -1.69 -15.47
CA ALA A 79 14.89 -1.66 -15.43
C ALA A 79 15.43 -0.27 -15.82
N PRO A 80 16.56 0.17 -15.27
CA PRO A 80 17.22 1.40 -15.68
C PRO A 80 17.46 1.41 -17.19
N GLY A 81 17.13 2.51 -17.87
CA GLY A 81 17.30 2.65 -19.32
C GLY A 81 16.39 3.70 -19.95
N ILE A 82 16.44 3.81 -21.26
CA ILE A 82 15.71 4.82 -22.04
C ILE A 82 14.19 4.72 -21.80
N GLY A 83 13.63 3.51 -21.78
CA GLY A 83 12.20 3.31 -21.56
C GLY A 83 11.72 3.86 -20.22
N ARG A 84 12.47 3.60 -19.13
CA ARG A 84 12.20 4.16 -17.81
C ARG A 84 12.27 5.69 -17.82
N THR A 85 13.34 6.26 -18.39
CA THR A 85 13.53 7.71 -18.48
C THR A 85 12.38 8.38 -19.23
N ILE A 86 11.92 7.79 -20.35
CA ILE A 86 10.78 8.30 -21.13
C ILE A 86 9.50 8.24 -20.27
N THR A 87 9.23 7.12 -19.60
CA THR A 87 8.04 6.96 -18.76
C THR A 87 8.03 7.96 -17.62
N GLU A 88 9.13 8.08 -16.88
CA GLU A 88 9.26 9.07 -15.79
C GLU A 88 9.12 10.51 -16.30
N SER A 89 9.68 10.85 -17.46
CA SER A 89 9.52 12.17 -18.07
C SER A 89 8.07 12.43 -18.49
N THR A 90 7.38 11.42 -18.98
CA THR A 90 5.97 11.50 -19.35
C THR A 90 5.11 11.74 -18.14
N LEU A 91 5.32 10.99 -17.04
CA LEU A 91 4.58 11.14 -15.78
C LEU A 91 4.80 12.52 -15.15
N ARG A 92 6.02 13.06 -15.20
CA ARG A 92 6.28 14.42 -14.71
C ARG A 92 5.51 15.48 -15.49
N ARG A 93 5.31 15.32 -16.79
CA ARG A 93 4.59 16.28 -17.65
C ARG A 93 3.07 16.07 -17.62
N ARG A 94 2.65 14.82 -17.56
CA ARG A 94 1.25 14.40 -17.53
C ARG A 94 1.07 13.38 -16.42
N PRO A 95 0.80 13.83 -15.20
CA PRO A 95 0.62 12.95 -14.04
C PRO A 95 -0.51 11.94 -14.23
N LEU A 96 -0.48 10.87 -13.45
CA LEU A 96 -1.63 10.00 -13.24
C LEU A 96 -2.54 10.60 -12.17
N LEU A 97 -3.82 10.29 -12.26
CA LEU A 97 -4.78 10.48 -11.18
C LEU A 97 -5.11 9.10 -10.61
N LEU A 98 -4.61 8.78 -9.41
CA LEU A 98 -4.75 7.47 -8.81
C LEU A 98 -5.73 7.50 -7.64
N CYS A 99 -6.74 6.64 -7.67
CA CYS A 99 -7.63 6.39 -6.53
C CYS A 99 -7.07 5.23 -5.70
N ARG A 100 -6.34 5.55 -4.62
CA ARG A 100 -5.75 4.55 -3.71
C ARG A 100 -5.65 5.08 -2.29
N SER A 101 -5.54 4.21 -1.32
CA SER A 101 -5.04 4.56 -0.01
C SER A 101 -3.53 4.84 -0.08
N PRO A 102 -3.02 5.90 0.55
CA PRO A 102 -1.61 6.27 0.44
C PRO A 102 -0.70 5.21 1.03
N LEU A 103 0.43 4.91 0.35
CA LEU A 103 1.52 4.07 0.85
C LEU A 103 1.12 2.64 1.25
N SER A 104 -0.09 2.21 0.96
CA SER A 104 -0.60 0.87 1.26
C SER A 104 -1.22 0.23 0.01
N ASN A 105 -1.23 -1.08 -0.06
CA ASN A 105 -1.86 -1.80 -1.17
C ASN A 105 -3.38 -1.91 -0.96
N ALA A 106 -4.07 -0.77 -0.77
CA ALA A 106 -5.50 -0.70 -0.53
C ALA A 106 -6.16 0.32 -1.45
N SER A 107 -7.40 0.06 -1.86
CA SER A 107 -8.17 0.98 -2.68
C SER A 107 -8.46 2.29 -1.94
N GLY A 108 -8.51 3.40 -2.67
CA GLY A 108 -8.99 4.69 -2.17
C GLY A 108 -10.51 4.86 -2.30
N LEU A 109 -11.18 3.89 -2.91
CA LEU A 109 -12.63 3.89 -3.13
C LEU A 109 -13.34 3.16 -1.99
N ILE A 110 -14.36 3.79 -1.42
CA ILE A 110 -15.30 3.15 -0.50
C ILE A 110 -16.70 3.41 -1.02
N LEU A 111 -17.46 2.34 -1.17
CA LEU A 111 -18.85 2.35 -1.63
C LEU A 111 -19.76 1.79 -0.53
N PRO A 112 -21.04 2.23 -0.49
CA PRO A 112 -22.03 1.66 0.41
C PRO A 112 -22.40 0.25 -0.05
N ASN A 113 -22.82 -0.59 0.88
CA ASN A 113 -23.48 -1.85 0.54
C ASN A 113 -24.96 -1.61 0.17
N GLY A 114 -25.50 -2.43 -0.74
CA GLY A 114 -26.91 -2.42 -1.08
C GLY A 114 -27.31 -1.43 -2.18
N PRO A 115 -28.53 -0.86 -2.13
CA PRO A 115 -29.16 -0.23 -3.30
C PRO A 115 -28.49 1.07 -3.78
N LEU A 116 -27.69 1.72 -2.94
CA LEU A 116 -26.96 2.94 -3.30
C LEU A 116 -25.61 2.66 -3.95
N HIS A 117 -25.14 1.40 -4.02
CA HIS A 117 -23.82 1.03 -4.49
C HIS A 117 -23.53 1.57 -5.89
N ASP A 118 -24.33 1.15 -6.87
CA ASP A 118 -24.08 1.46 -8.29
C ASP A 118 -24.22 2.95 -8.59
N GLU A 119 -25.19 3.62 -7.96
CA GLU A 119 -25.36 5.06 -8.13
C GLU A 119 -24.20 5.84 -7.53
N THR A 120 -23.70 5.41 -6.36
CA THR A 120 -22.52 6.02 -5.72
C THR A 120 -21.27 5.79 -6.56
N LEU A 121 -21.06 4.57 -7.08
CA LEU A 121 -19.97 4.26 -7.99
C LEU A 121 -19.99 5.15 -9.24
N ASN A 122 -21.16 5.24 -9.90
CA ASN A 122 -21.33 6.06 -11.10
C ASN A 122 -21.05 7.53 -10.80
N LEU A 123 -21.60 8.06 -9.72
CA LEU A 123 -21.43 9.45 -9.31
C LEU A 123 -19.96 9.80 -9.02
N LEU A 124 -19.24 8.97 -8.23
CA LEU A 124 -17.83 9.17 -7.91
C LEU A 124 -16.93 8.98 -9.13
N SER A 125 -17.19 7.98 -9.97
CA SER A 125 -16.40 7.72 -11.17
C SER A 125 -16.56 8.82 -12.23
N GLU A 126 -17.77 9.35 -12.45
CA GLU A 126 -18.00 10.49 -13.34
C GLU A 126 -17.32 11.76 -12.84
N ALA A 127 -17.39 12.06 -11.55
CA ALA A 127 -16.69 13.19 -10.97
C ALA A 127 -15.17 13.05 -11.13
N ALA A 128 -14.60 11.88 -10.90
CA ALA A 128 -13.19 11.60 -11.10
C ALA A 128 -12.78 11.73 -12.59
N LEU A 129 -13.61 11.24 -13.52
CA LEU A 129 -13.40 11.41 -14.96
C LEU A 129 -13.40 12.89 -15.37
N ASN A 130 -14.29 13.70 -14.82
CA ASN A 130 -14.34 15.12 -15.10
C ASN A 130 -13.05 15.82 -14.63
N ILE A 131 -12.55 15.52 -13.43
CA ILE A 131 -11.26 16.02 -12.94
C ILE A 131 -10.12 15.58 -13.88
N ASN A 132 -10.08 14.31 -14.28
CA ASN A 132 -9.07 13.76 -15.18
C ASN A 132 -9.04 14.51 -16.54
N ARG A 133 -10.22 14.76 -17.12
CA ARG A 133 -10.36 15.45 -18.41
C ARG A 133 -9.97 16.91 -18.31
N GLN A 134 -10.45 17.65 -17.30
CA GLN A 134 -10.17 19.06 -17.10
C GLN A 134 -8.69 19.35 -16.84
N SER A 135 -8.04 18.47 -16.09
CA SER A 135 -6.61 18.60 -15.72
C SER A 135 -5.66 17.95 -16.72
N HIS A 136 -6.17 17.31 -17.78
CA HIS A 136 -5.39 16.61 -18.81
C HIS A 136 -4.39 15.58 -18.25
N TYR A 137 -4.78 14.88 -17.20
CA TYR A 137 -3.96 13.78 -16.67
C TYR A 137 -3.79 12.67 -17.71
N LEU A 138 -2.72 11.90 -17.57
CA LEU A 138 -2.38 10.81 -18.48
C LEU A 138 -3.43 9.69 -18.47
N ALA A 139 -3.84 9.32 -17.27
CA ALA A 139 -4.90 8.36 -17.01
C ALA A 139 -5.48 8.56 -15.60
N LEU A 140 -6.74 8.15 -15.44
CA LEU A 140 -7.40 7.91 -14.16
C LEU A 140 -7.32 6.40 -13.88
N VAL A 141 -6.86 6.04 -12.68
CA VAL A 141 -6.75 4.64 -12.26
C VAL A 141 -7.40 4.48 -10.90
N PHE A 142 -8.32 3.54 -10.78
CA PHE A 142 -8.78 3.01 -9.51
C PHE A 142 -7.98 1.75 -9.21
N ASP A 143 -7.28 1.75 -8.08
CA ASP A 143 -6.22 0.81 -7.77
C ASP A 143 -6.62 -0.10 -6.60
N PHE A 144 -6.02 -1.29 -6.57
CA PHE A 144 -6.22 -2.29 -5.51
C PHE A 144 -7.68 -2.71 -5.32
N LEU A 145 -8.34 -3.01 -6.42
CA LEU A 145 -9.68 -3.60 -6.45
C LEU A 145 -9.57 -5.14 -6.47
N ASP A 146 -10.58 -5.81 -5.98
CA ASP A 146 -10.73 -7.24 -6.21
C ASP A 146 -11.40 -7.53 -7.58
N GLN A 147 -11.54 -8.81 -7.92
CA GLN A 147 -12.11 -9.21 -9.20
C GLN A 147 -13.58 -8.80 -9.33
N GLU A 148 -14.37 -8.92 -8.28
CA GLU A 148 -15.80 -8.57 -8.28
C GLU A 148 -15.97 -7.06 -8.43
N GLU A 149 -15.28 -6.28 -7.61
CA GLU A 149 -15.26 -4.81 -7.70
C GLU A 149 -14.84 -4.35 -9.09
N SER A 150 -13.79 -4.94 -9.68
CA SER A 150 -13.28 -4.56 -10.99
C SER A 150 -14.26 -4.88 -12.14
N SER A 151 -15.11 -5.89 -11.99
CA SER A 151 -16.08 -6.31 -13.01
C SER A 151 -17.31 -5.39 -13.12
N ASN A 152 -17.60 -4.60 -12.10
CA ASN A 152 -18.74 -3.69 -12.04
C ASN A 152 -18.56 -2.43 -12.89
N TRP A 153 -17.34 -2.20 -13.39
CA TRP A 153 -17.02 -1.00 -14.16
C TRP A 153 -17.40 -1.12 -15.63
N GLN A 154 -17.99 -0.05 -16.17
CA GLN A 154 -18.49 0.01 -17.55
C GLN A 154 -18.00 1.25 -18.30
N GLY A 155 -18.27 1.32 -19.60
CA GLY A 155 -18.04 2.49 -20.43
C GLY A 155 -16.56 2.72 -20.76
N GLU A 156 -15.99 3.84 -20.27
CA GLU A 156 -14.61 4.25 -20.59
C GLU A 156 -13.55 3.54 -19.76
N PHE A 157 -13.96 2.70 -18.81
CA PHE A 157 -13.07 2.01 -17.91
C PHE A 157 -12.68 0.63 -18.42
N THR A 158 -11.44 0.26 -18.20
CA THR A 158 -10.87 -1.03 -18.59
C THR A 158 -10.25 -1.70 -17.39
N PRO A 159 -10.77 -2.85 -16.91
CA PRO A 159 -10.14 -3.61 -15.85
C PRO A 159 -8.89 -4.33 -16.37
N VAL A 160 -7.84 -4.36 -15.53
CA VAL A 160 -6.57 -5.04 -15.79
C VAL A 160 -6.12 -5.73 -14.51
N GLN A 161 -5.74 -6.99 -14.60
CA GLN A 161 -5.14 -7.72 -13.50
C GLN A 161 -3.63 -7.46 -13.45
N LEU A 162 -3.10 -7.14 -12.27
CA LEU A 162 -1.68 -6.95 -12.04
C LEU A 162 -0.99 -8.29 -11.74
N SER A 163 0.23 -8.47 -12.26
CA SER A 163 1.00 -9.71 -12.12
C SER A 163 1.61 -9.90 -10.73
N ASP A 164 1.79 -8.83 -9.98
CA ASP A 164 2.57 -8.82 -8.73
C ASP A 164 1.71 -8.40 -7.53
N PRO A 165 0.76 -9.25 -7.07
CA PRO A 165 -0.08 -8.95 -5.92
C PRO A 165 0.75 -8.82 -4.65
N GLY A 166 0.22 -8.11 -3.66
CA GLY A 166 0.70 -8.15 -2.29
C GLY A 166 0.50 -9.53 -1.66
N THR A 167 0.92 -9.67 -0.42
CA THR A 167 0.73 -10.90 0.36
C THR A 167 0.12 -10.58 1.71
N ILE A 168 -0.77 -11.46 2.17
CA ILE A 168 -1.50 -11.33 3.43
C ILE A 168 -1.47 -12.63 4.22
N MET A 169 -1.34 -12.51 5.54
CA MET A 169 -1.55 -13.61 6.48
C MET A 169 -2.58 -13.20 7.52
N GLN A 170 -3.62 -14.01 7.69
CA GLN A 170 -4.57 -13.87 8.78
C GLN A 170 -3.94 -14.38 10.07
N ASN A 171 -3.93 -13.54 11.09
CA ASN A 171 -3.36 -13.91 12.38
C ASN A 171 -4.38 -14.72 13.18
N ARG A 172 -3.88 -15.79 13.80
CA ARG A 172 -4.64 -16.65 14.72
C ARG A 172 -3.80 -17.07 15.94
N TRP A 173 -2.64 -16.47 16.12
CA TRP A 173 -1.69 -16.82 17.17
C TRP A 173 -1.44 -15.58 18.06
N ASP A 174 -1.21 -15.86 19.33
CA ASP A 174 -0.93 -14.83 20.34
C ASP A 174 0.58 -14.62 20.57
N SER A 175 1.41 -15.50 20.04
CA SER A 175 2.87 -15.45 20.16
C SER A 175 3.59 -16.12 19.01
N LEU A 176 4.86 -15.79 18.86
CA LEU A 176 5.73 -16.47 17.88
C LEU A 176 5.90 -17.97 18.22
N GLU A 177 5.94 -18.31 19.50
CA GLU A 177 5.99 -19.69 19.97
C GLU A 177 4.76 -20.49 19.51
N ALA A 178 3.55 -19.95 19.75
CA ALA A 178 2.30 -20.57 19.32
C ALA A 178 2.24 -20.75 17.79
N TYR A 179 2.70 -19.76 17.02
CA TYR A 179 2.81 -19.86 15.57
C TYR A 179 3.77 -20.99 15.15
N LEU A 180 4.93 -21.07 15.79
CA LEU A 180 5.92 -22.11 15.49
C LEU A 180 5.47 -23.51 15.94
N GLU A 181 4.68 -23.62 17.01
CA GLU A 181 4.11 -24.89 17.47
C GLU A 181 3.03 -25.42 16.53
N ASP A 182 2.23 -24.53 15.95
CA ASP A 182 1.21 -24.88 14.95
C ASP A 182 1.83 -25.26 13.59
N GLY A 183 3.04 -24.78 13.29
CA GLY A 183 3.81 -25.15 12.12
C GLY A 183 4.42 -26.56 12.21
N ASP A 184 5.03 -27.01 11.12
CA ASP A 184 5.66 -28.30 11.10
C ASP A 184 7.04 -28.31 11.82
N LYS A 185 7.61 -29.52 12.01
CA LYS A 185 8.94 -29.70 12.64
C LYS A 185 10.04 -28.99 11.85
N LYS A 186 9.90 -28.88 10.52
CA LYS A 186 10.89 -28.29 9.64
C LYS A 186 10.93 -26.77 9.84
N ASP A 187 9.77 -26.12 10.01
CA ASP A 187 9.68 -24.68 10.25
C ASP A 187 10.32 -24.30 11.58
N ARG A 188 10.04 -25.05 12.63
CA ARG A 188 10.69 -24.88 13.95
C ARG A 188 12.20 -25.06 13.89
N GLN A 189 12.67 -26.08 13.14
CA GLN A 189 14.10 -26.31 12.96
C GLN A 189 14.76 -25.17 12.15
N HIS A 190 14.08 -24.68 11.13
CA HIS A 190 14.54 -23.53 10.32
C HIS A 190 14.68 -22.28 11.18
N TYR A 191 13.67 -21.96 11.99
CA TYR A 191 13.71 -20.83 12.92
C TYR A 191 14.90 -20.95 13.90
N LYS A 192 15.01 -22.09 14.61
CA LYS A 192 16.12 -22.32 15.57
C LYS A 192 17.49 -22.23 14.91
N ARG A 193 17.62 -22.75 13.68
CA ARG A 193 18.85 -22.63 12.91
C ARG A 193 19.14 -21.17 12.56
N THR A 194 18.14 -20.42 12.10
CA THR A 194 18.29 -19.01 11.75
C THR A 194 18.79 -18.21 12.95
N LEU A 195 18.18 -18.36 14.12
CA LEU A 195 18.63 -17.66 15.33
C LEU A 195 20.08 -18.00 15.70
N ARG A 196 20.42 -19.29 15.74
CA ARG A 196 21.77 -19.74 16.09
C ARG A 196 22.84 -19.21 15.10
N GLU A 197 22.55 -19.24 13.81
CA GLU A 197 23.53 -18.77 12.82
C GLU A 197 23.61 -17.24 12.80
N ALA A 198 22.50 -16.52 13.04
CA ALA A 198 22.50 -15.06 13.20
C ALA A 198 23.31 -14.63 14.44
N GLU A 199 23.16 -15.34 15.57
CA GLU A 199 23.94 -15.10 16.79
C GLU A 199 25.43 -15.28 16.56
N LYS A 200 25.85 -16.34 15.86
CA LYS A 200 27.27 -16.54 15.50
C LYS A 200 27.85 -15.40 14.65
N LEU A 201 27.02 -14.76 13.85
CA LEU A 201 27.39 -13.62 13.01
C LEU A 201 27.30 -12.28 13.76
N GLY A 202 26.91 -12.29 15.04
CA GLY A 202 26.71 -11.08 15.83
C GLY A 202 25.56 -10.22 15.34
N ILE A 203 24.50 -10.84 14.76
CA ILE A 203 23.31 -10.13 14.27
C ILE A 203 22.30 -10.02 15.41
N THR A 204 21.91 -8.79 15.73
CA THR A 204 20.86 -8.45 16.69
C THR A 204 19.74 -7.68 16.03
N ILE A 205 18.52 -7.76 16.59
CA ILE A 205 17.38 -6.97 16.17
C ILE A 205 17.02 -5.96 17.26
N GLU A 206 16.83 -4.72 16.86
CA GLU A 206 16.40 -3.62 17.73
C GLU A 206 15.08 -3.05 17.20
N LYS A 207 14.19 -2.63 18.12
CA LYS A 207 12.90 -1.98 17.80
C LYS A 207 12.93 -0.54 18.30
N HIS A 208 12.53 0.40 17.46
CA HIS A 208 12.50 1.82 17.77
C HIS A 208 11.19 2.46 17.33
N SER A 209 10.78 3.57 17.95
CA SER A 209 9.64 4.39 17.53
C SER A 209 9.99 5.37 16.41
N LYS A 210 11.29 5.56 16.11
CA LYS A 210 11.79 6.43 15.04
C LYS A 210 13.04 5.84 14.40
N VAL A 211 13.32 6.27 13.19
CA VAL A 211 14.52 5.86 12.45
C VAL A 211 15.75 6.51 13.08
N THR A 212 16.75 5.72 13.44
CA THR A 212 17.96 6.19 14.12
C THR A 212 18.93 6.91 13.17
N ASP A 213 19.06 6.41 11.93
CA ASP A 213 19.87 7.01 10.86
C ASP A 213 19.16 6.85 9.51
N VAL A 214 18.47 7.92 9.08
CA VAL A 214 17.70 7.94 7.82
C VAL A 214 18.61 7.70 6.59
N ASN A 215 19.82 8.22 6.57
CA ASN A 215 20.71 8.08 5.42
C ASN A 215 21.25 6.66 5.29
N ALA A 216 21.63 6.02 6.39
CA ALA A 216 22.02 4.61 6.39
C ALA A 216 20.85 3.71 5.98
N ALA A 217 19.64 3.95 6.52
CA ALA A 217 18.43 3.23 6.16
C ALA A 217 18.12 3.34 4.66
N LEU A 218 18.13 4.56 4.10
CA LEU A 218 17.90 4.79 2.66
C LEU A 218 18.89 4.02 1.77
N LYS A 219 20.17 3.99 2.17
CA LYS A 219 21.18 3.23 1.44
C LYS A 219 20.84 1.75 1.35
N LEU A 220 20.39 1.15 2.46
CA LEU A 220 19.99 -0.25 2.51
C LEU A 220 18.71 -0.52 1.72
N ILE A 221 17.72 0.38 1.78
CA ILE A 221 16.49 0.28 1.01
C ILE A 221 16.78 0.36 -0.49
N HIS A 222 17.64 1.29 -0.90
CA HIS A 222 18.06 1.40 -2.31
C HIS A 222 18.85 0.18 -2.80
N ASN A 223 19.53 -0.58 -1.93
CA ASN A 223 20.12 -1.87 -2.32
C ASN A 223 19.03 -2.86 -2.74
N VAL A 224 17.95 -2.96 -1.96
CA VAL A 224 16.81 -3.84 -2.27
C VAL A 224 16.11 -3.39 -3.56
N GLU A 225 15.81 -2.11 -3.71
CA GLU A 225 15.20 -1.56 -4.92
C GLU A 225 16.04 -1.86 -6.17
N ARG A 226 17.37 -1.68 -6.11
CA ARG A 226 18.28 -2.02 -7.21
C ARG A 226 18.32 -3.52 -7.51
N HIS A 227 18.29 -4.37 -6.48
CA HIS A 227 18.25 -5.82 -6.65
C HIS A 227 17.02 -6.26 -7.48
N TYR A 228 15.87 -5.67 -7.21
CA TYR A 228 14.62 -5.92 -7.94
C TYR A 228 14.45 -5.04 -9.19
N LYS A 229 15.44 -4.23 -9.56
CA LYS A 229 15.42 -3.31 -10.71
C LYS A 229 14.31 -2.26 -10.65
N ASN A 230 13.79 -1.97 -9.48
CA ASN A 230 12.80 -0.93 -9.25
C ASN A 230 13.43 0.46 -9.26
N SER A 231 12.63 1.48 -9.58
CA SER A 231 13.04 2.86 -9.31
C SER A 231 12.97 3.17 -7.82
N PRO A 232 13.84 4.06 -7.31
CA PRO A 232 13.73 4.51 -5.93
C PRO A 232 12.34 5.08 -5.64
N ASN A 233 11.79 4.71 -4.48
CA ASN A 233 10.53 5.28 -4.02
C ASN A 233 10.76 6.76 -3.64
N PRO A 234 10.12 7.73 -4.32
CA PRO A 234 10.37 9.16 -4.11
C PRO A 234 9.98 9.64 -2.72
N TRP A 235 9.08 8.94 -2.04
CA TRP A 235 8.55 9.33 -0.73
C TRP A 235 9.27 8.65 0.44
N MET A 236 10.23 7.76 0.17
CA MET A 236 10.86 6.93 1.19
C MET A 236 11.55 7.76 2.28
N LYS A 237 12.27 8.82 1.90
CA LYS A 237 12.90 9.71 2.88
C LYS A 237 11.88 10.34 3.83
N ASN A 238 10.80 10.91 3.28
CA ASN A 238 9.73 11.52 4.08
C ASN A 238 9.07 10.48 5.00
N LEU A 239 8.86 9.24 4.52
CA LEU A 239 8.31 8.15 5.32
C LEU A 239 9.18 7.87 6.54
N LEU A 240 10.48 7.72 6.34
CA LEU A 240 11.44 7.45 7.43
C LEU A 240 11.51 8.59 8.43
N GLU A 241 11.50 9.85 7.97
CA GLU A 241 11.56 11.04 8.82
C GLU A 241 10.27 11.30 9.63
N ASN A 242 9.14 10.72 9.23
CA ASN A 242 7.84 10.95 9.85
C ASN A 242 7.17 9.66 10.40
N LEU A 243 7.94 8.60 10.61
CA LEU A 243 7.45 7.29 11.07
C LEU A 243 6.56 7.41 12.33
N GLU A 244 6.98 8.23 13.29
CA GLU A 244 6.28 8.46 14.57
C GLU A 244 4.85 9.01 14.38
N MET A 245 4.61 9.77 13.31
CA MET A 245 3.29 10.35 13.03
C MET A 245 2.20 9.28 12.80
N ALA A 246 2.59 8.15 12.22
CA ALA A 246 1.72 6.99 12.05
C ALA A 246 1.86 5.96 13.17
N GLN A 247 2.60 6.30 14.26
CA GLN A 247 2.90 5.36 15.35
C GLN A 247 3.60 4.08 14.86
N GLY A 248 4.43 4.23 13.81
CA GLY A 248 5.16 3.12 13.22
C GLY A 248 6.24 2.57 14.13
N THR A 249 6.56 1.29 13.96
CA THR A 249 7.72 0.63 14.59
C THR A 249 8.83 0.52 13.54
N TRP A 250 10.03 0.93 13.91
CA TRP A 250 11.22 0.75 13.11
C TRP A 250 12.02 -0.43 13.60
N LEU A 251 12.31 -1.37 12.71
CA LEU A 251 13.17 -2.53 12.97
C LEU A 251 14.58 -2.27 12.42
N GLU A 252 15.61 -2.55 13.21
CA GLU A 252 17.00 -2.54 12.81
C GLU A 252 17.65 -3.89 13.06
N ALA A 253 18.27 -4.45 12.03
CA ALA A 253 19.21 -5.55 12.17
C ALA A 253 20.63 -4.98 12.18
N ARG A 254 21.38 -5.25 13.27
CA ARG A 254 22.75 -4.79 13.43
C ARG A 254 23.71 -5.96 13.51
N GLN A 255 24.82 -5.86 12.82
CA GLN A 255 25.92 -6.82 12.93
C GLN A 255 27.11 -6.10 13.60
N ASN A 256 27.46 -6.53 14.81
CA ASN A 256 28.51 -5.89 15.62
C ASN A 256 28.33 -4.36 15.74
N GLY A 257 27.07 -3.92 15.93
CA GLY A 257 26.70 -2.50 16.05
C GLY A 257 26.51 -1.75 14.72
N ILE A 258 26.86 -2.34 13.58
CA ILE A 258 26.67 -1.74 12.25
C ILE A 258 25.28 -2.09 11.72
N LEU A 259 24.53 -1.11 11.22
CA LEU A 259 23.22 -1.31 10.59
C LEU A 259 23.39 -2.10 9.27
N VAL A 260 22.81 -3.31 9.23
CA VAL A 260 22.89 -4.21 8.07
C VAL A 260 21.53 -4.59 7.49
N GLY A 261 20.46 -4.22 8.18
CA GLY A 261 19.10 -4.41 7.69
C GLY A 261 18.11 -3.54 8.44
N CYS A 262 16.99 -3.24 7.81
CA CYS A 262 15.94 -2.42 8.40
C CYS A 262 14.57 -2.69 7.78
N GLY A 263 13.52 -2.26 8.48
CA GLY A 263 12.14 -2.30 7.99
C GLY A 263 11.21 -1.46 8.84
N ALA A 264 10.14 -0.97 8.23
CA ALA A 264 9.09 -0.22 8.92
C ALA A 264 7.82 -1.07 9.04
N LEU A 265 7.21 -1.04 10.22
CA LEU A 265 5.93 -1.66 10.52
C LEU A 265 4.93 -0.55 10.82
N PHE A 266 3.79 -0.58 10.16
CA PHE A 266 2.67 0.31 10.42
C PHE A 266 1.45 -0.49 10.80
N GLU A 267 0.59 0.09 11.62
CA GLU A 267 -0.66 -0.52 12.03
C GLU A 267 -1.82 0.43 11.79
N ASP A 268 -2.84 -0.08 11.12
CA ASP A 268 -4.12 0.61 10.97
C ASP A 268 -5.26 -0.41 10.96
N ASN A 269 -6.30 -0.14 11.76
CA ASN A 269 -7.48 -1.00 11.86
C ASN A 269 -7.13 -2.51 11.99
N GLN A 270 -6.32 -2.84 13.00
CA GLN A 270 -5.90 -4.20 13.34
C GLN A 270 -5.15 -4.95 12.21
N THR A 271 -4.59 -4.22 11.27
CA THR A 271 -3.74 -4.81 10.22
C THR A 271 -2.36 -4.17 10.28
N GLN A 272 -1.32 -5.02 10.30
CA GLN A 272 0.07 -4.58 10.20
C GLN A 272 0.51 -4.59 8.74
N LEU A 273 1.14 -3.51 8.31
CA LEU A 273 1.84 -3.39 7.03
C LEU A 273 3.34 -3.36 7.27
N THR A 274 4.08 -4.28 6.66
CA THR A 274 5.55 -4.26 6.64
C THR A 274 6.03 -3.66 5.32
N THR A 275 6.85 -2.62 5.41
CA THR A 275 7.38 -1.89 4.25
C THR A 275 8.80 -1.35 4.53
N ALA A 276 9.37 -0.61 3.59
CA ALA A 276 10.68 0.03 3.72
C ALA A 276 11.81 -0.97 4.08
N LEU A 277 11.73 -2.18 3.51
CA LEU A 277 12.77 -3.20 3.71
C LEU A 277 14.09 -2.77 3.09
N GLY A 278 15.13 -2.71 3.91
CA GLY A 278 16.50 -2.42 3.51
C GLY A 278 17.45 -3.55 3.95
N LEU A 279 18.37 -3.95 3.08
CA LEU A 279 19.31 -5.03 3.35
C LEU A 279 20.71 -4.67 2.83
N ALA A 280 21.73 -5.02 3.61
CA ALA A 280 23.11 -5.02 3.12
C ALA A 280 23.33 -6.22 2.20
N ASP A 281 24.19 -6.04 1.20
CA ASP A 281 24.54 -7.13 0.28
C ASP A 281 25.30 -8.23 1.02
N HIS A 282 25.00 -9.48 0.65
CA HIS A 282 25.76 -10.69 1.05
C HIS A 282 25.79 -11.02 2.56
N ILE A 283 24.96 -10.41 3.39
CA ILE A 283 24.85 -10.82 4.82
C ILE A 283 23.67 -11.78 4.98
N PRO A 284 23.94 -13.06 5.24
CA PRO A 284 22.88 -14.05 5.37
C PRO A 284 22.06 -13.83 6.66
N TYR A 285 20.87 -14.37 6.70
CA TYR A 285 19.93 -14.38 7.83
C TYR A 285 19.31 -13.01 8.21
N VAL A 286 19.83 -11.87 7.77
CA VAL A 286 19.28 -10.53 8.11
C VAL A 286 17.81 -10.43 7.72
N TYR A 287 17.46 -10.83 6.50
CA TYR A 287 16.08 -10.84 6.03
C TYR A 287 15.16 -11.70 6.92
N LEU A 288 15.59 -12.90 7.26
CA LEU A 288 14.81 -13.82 8.10
C LEU A 288 14.67 -13.30 9.53
N MET A 289 15.70 -12.69 10.09
CA MET A 289 15.65 -12.10 11.42
C MET A 289 14.65 -10.94 11.48
N LEU A 290 14.66 -10.04 10.49
CA LEU A 290 13.65 -8.97 10.36
C LEU A 290 12.25 -9.53 10.15
N THR A 291 12.11 -10.59 9.37
CA THR A 291 10.86 -11.29 9.14
C THR A 291 10.26 -11.82 10.44
N TYR A 292 11.03 -12.58 11.22
CA TYR A 292 10.54 -13.11 12.49
C TYR A 292 10.25 -12.01 13.52
N ALA A 293 11.03 -10.94 13.53
CA ALA A 293 10.77 -9.78 14.39
C ALA A 293 9.47 -9.05 14.01
N SER A 294 9.14 -8.98 12.70
CA SER A 294 7.88 -8.44 12.22
C SER A 294 6.68 -9.32 12.63
N LEU A 295 6.81 -10.64 12.52
CA LEU A 295 5.78 -11.59 12.97
C LEU A 295 5.55 -11.48 14.47
N GLU A 296 6.63 -11.51 15.26
CA GLU A 296 6.56 -11.36 16.72
C GLU A 296 5.87 -10.05 17.14
N ASP A 297 6.20 -8.93 16.49
CA ASP A 297 5.54 -7.64 16.75
C ASP A 297 4.04 -7.70 16.48
N ALA A 298 3.65 -8.33 15.38
CA ALA A 298 2.25 -8.51 15.00
C ALA A 298 1.47 -9.36 16.01
N PHE A 299 2.08 -10.45 16.48
CA PHE A 299 1.46 -11.34 17.50
C PHE A 299 1.34 -10.62 18.84
N GLN A 300 2.39 -9.93 19.29
CA GLN A 300 2.36 -9.15 20.55
C GLN A 300 1.30 -8.04 20.53
N LYS A 301 1.02 -7.45 19.38
CA LYS A 301 -0.01 -6.42 19.19
C LYS A 301 -1.39 -6.99 18.89
N HIS A 302 -1.52 -8.31 18.78
CA HIS A 302 -2.78 -9.01 18.47
C HIS A 302 -3.48 -8.45 17.22
N VAL A 303 -2.69 -8.08 16.18
CA VAL A 303 -3.29 -7.64 14.91
C VAL A 303 -4.03 -8.80 14.24
N ALA A 304 -5.13 -8.50 13.58
CA ALA A 304 -5.95 -9.51 12.90
C ALA A 304 -5.30 -10.03 11.61
N ALA A 305 -4.49 -9.19 10.95
CA ALA A 305 -3.82 -9.56 9.70
C ALA A 305 -2.45 -8.87 9.55
N MET A 306 -1.58 -9.49 8.77
CA MET A 306 -0.29 -8.94 8.36
C MET A 306 -0.24 -8.85 6.85
N ARG A 307 0.14 -7.68 6.32
CA ARG A 307 0.29 -7.43 4.88
C ARG A 307 1.74 -7.11 4.57
N TRP A 308 2.28 -7.83 3.59
CA TRP A 308 3.62 -7.60 3.05
C TRP A 308 3.53 -7.36 1.55
N GLY A 309 4.37 -6.49 1.02
CA GLY A 309 4.35 -6.16 -0.41
C GLY A 309 4.56 -7.37 -1.32
N SER A 310 4.68 -7.13 -2.62
CA SER A 310 5.02 -8.13 -3.64
C SER A 310 6.47 -8.65 -3.50
N GLY A 311 6.80 -9.73 -4.22
CA GLY A 311 8.13 -10.33 -4.24
C GLY A 311 8.42 -11.32 -3.10
N ALA A 312 9.49 -12.08 -3.21
CA ALA A 312 9.91 -13.14 -2.29
C ALA A 312 8.77 -14.12 -1.93
N TYR A 313 7.91 -14.43 -2.89
CA TYR A 313 6.67 -15.20 -2.67
C TYR A 313 6.90 -16.57 -2.05
N ASP A 314 7.95 -17.29 -2.46
CA ASP A 314 8.23 -18.64 -1.92
C ASP A 314 8.50 -18.60 -0.41
N VAL A 315 9.30 -17.61 0.04
CA VAL A 315 9.58 -17.42 1.47
C VAL A 315 8.31 -17.05 2.23
N LYS A 316 7.53 -16.09 1.70
CA LYS A 316 6.29 -15.65 2.33
C LYS A 316 5.25 -16.78 2.40
N LYS A 317 5.13 -17.57 1.33
CA LYS A 317 4.26 -18.73 1.29
C LYS A 317 4.66 -19.79 2.32
N SER A 318 5.96 -20.03 2.50
CA SER A 318 6.46 -20.96 3.54
C SER A 318 6.18 -20.48 4.96
N LEU A 319 5.95 -19.17 5.14
CA LEU A 319 5.53 -18.57 6.41
C LEU A 319 4.01 -18.50 6.59
N GLY A 320 3.22 -18.99 5.64
CA GLY A 320 1.76 -19.00 5.71
C GLY A 320 1.05 -17.82 5.06
N PHE A 321 1.78 -16.92 4.39
CA PHE A 321 1.16 -15.85 3.62
C PHE A 321 0.50 -16.39 2.35
N LYS A 322 -0.62 -15.78 1.97
CA LYS A 322 -1.32 -15.97 0.70
C LYS A 322 -1.18 -14.73 -0.15
N LEU A 323 -1.39 -14.88 -1.45
CA LEU A 323 -1.50 -13.71 -2.35
C LEU A 323 -2.77 -12.93 -2.01
N GLU A 324 -2.69 -11.60 -2.09
CA GLU A 324 -3.86 -10.73 -1.98
C GLU A 324 -4.69 -10.81 -3.27
N GLU A 325 -6.01 -10.77 -3.11
CA GLU A 325 -6.96 -10.85 -4.24
C GLU A 325 -7.27 -9.46 -4.84
N ASN A 326 -6.87 -8.38 -4.16
CA ASN A 326 -7.05 -7.00 -4.60
C ASN A 326 -5.96 -6.54 -5.61
N ASN A 327 -5.68 -7.36 -6.58
CA ASN A 327 -4.66 -7.11 -7.61
C ASN A 327 -5.23 -6.66 -8.96
N TYR A 328 -6.40 -6.04 -8.95
CA TYR A 328 -6.98 -5.43 -10.14
C TYR A 328 -6.87 -3.91 -10.09
N ILE A 329 -6.69 -3.33 -11.26
CA ILE A 329 -6.85 -1.89 -11.50
C ILE A 329 -7.94 -1.67 -12.53
N VAL A 330 -8.59 -0.52 -12.45
CA VAL A 330 -9.53 -0.08 -13.47
C VAL A 330 -9.07 1.25 -14.02
N VAL A 331 -8.81 1.30 -15.33
CA VAL A 331 -8.12 2.42 -15.98
C VAL A 331 -9.00 3.11 -17.00
N SER A 332 -9.02 4.43 -16.97
CA SER A 332 -9.55 5.28 -18.05
C SER A 332 -8.48 6.26 -18.53
N SER A 333 -8.33 6.40 -19.84
CA SER A 333 -7.38 7.36 -20.43
C SER A 333 -7.98 8.03 -21.67
N THR A 334 -7.69 9.30 -21.85
CA THR A 334 -8.01 10.04 -23.07
C THR A 334 -7.06 9.72 -24.23
N SER A 335 -5.90 9.11 -23.94
CA SER A 335 -4.88 8.76 -24.94
C SER A 335 -5.23 7.45 -25.66
N LEU A 336 -5.38 7.49 -26.98
CA LEU A 336 -5.62 6.29 -27.79
C LEU A 336 -4.47 5.26 -27.64
N ILE A 337 -3.22 5.71 -27.55
CA ILE A 337 -2.06 4.85 -27.37
C ILE A 337 -2.16 4.07 -26.06
N ILE A 338 -2.49 4.75 -24.97
CA ILE A 338 -2.63 4.12 -23.66
C ILE A 338 -3.81 3.16 -23.65
N ARG A 339 -4.96 3.53 -24.23
CA ARG A 339 -6.11 2.63 -24.37
C ARG A 339 -5.76 1.34 -25.14
N THR A 340 -4.96 1.46 -26.20
CA THR A 340 -4.51 0.30 -26.98
C THR A 340 -3.57 -0.58 -26.16
N LEU A 341 -2.60 0.01 -25.48
CA LEU A 341 -1.69 -0.72 -24.59
C LEU A 341 -2.43 -1.45 -23.46
N ILE A 342 -3.37 -0.79 -22.80
CA ILE A 342 -4.18 -1.38 -21.73
C ILE A 342 -4.99 -2.58 -22.27
N ARG A 343 -5.57 -2.45 -23.47
CA ARG A 343 -6.32 -3.55 -24.09
C ARG A 343 -5.45 -4.75 -24.50
N SER A 344 -4.16 -4.55 -24.77
CA SER A 344 -3.23 -5.63 -25.06
C SER A 344 -2.70 -6.36 -23.82
N LEU A 345 -2.96 -5.83 -22.62
CA LEU A 345 -2.63 -6.46 -21.33
C LEU A 345 -3.78 -7.33 -20.78
N ARG A 346 -4.91 -7.37 -21.48
CA ARG A 346 -6.01 -8.30 -21.24
C ARG A 346 -5.67 -9.66 -21.87
#